data_e8271384ae7b58939ebb85877b60bb38
#
_entry.id   e8271384ae7b58939ebb85877b60bb38
#
_cell.length_a   1.000
_cell.length_b   1.000
_cell.length_c   1.000
_cell.angle_alpha   90.00
_cell.angle_beta   90.00
_cell.angle_gamma   90.00
#
_symmetry.space_group_name_H-M   'P 1'
#
loop_
_entity.id
_entity.type
_entity.pdbx_description
1 polymer ?
#
loop_
_entity_poly.entity_id
_entity_poly.type
_entity_poly.pdbx_seq_one_letter_code
_entity_poly.pdbx_strand_id
1 'polypeptide(L)'
;MPAILRILKNIGWRPIASYFPLLIIFIGLAQLYALNWLSFWAFVLLSFLCTIILAWILYSSLINPLKEVVTIAKSVAGENFEQYVPAFSHNEIGDLARSINCMAKRLKKVTENLNSERGRLQAILNGMTDGVIIMDSWGRVILLNPVVEKLFRITNSASKGKNIIRVIRDYELEKLLHQSLETGESIKKQIQILAPDRRIFRVYVTPISTGDDSGEVVAILRNVTDMKMLEEMRSDFVANVSHELRTPLTSIRGFAETLLDGAYEDPATARKFLMIINKEAERLSRLIDEILNLSRIEDKKFVLNYEAFSISDIIHRTAAIVQTRAAEKNLTINIDVPDDLPAVQGDPDMIRQVLLNLIDNAINYTQPGGTVLVRAAVEQGELMVDVQDNGIGITPENLSRLFERFYRVDKARSREMGGTGLGLAIVKHIVEAHKGKVQVESKVGRGSTFSFRLPLTEPEHKTT
;
A
#
# COMPACT_ATOMS: atom_id res chain seq x y z
N MET A 1 29.09 18.79 -72.57
CA MET A 1 27.73 18.59 -73.09
C MET A 1 26.87 17.56 -72.36
N PRO A 2 27.34 16.52 -71.59
CA PRO A 2 26.42 15.57 -70.93
C PRO A 2 25.77 16.07 -69.62
N ALA A 3 26.35 17.08 -68.94
CA ALA A 3 25.76 17.59 -67.66
C ALA A 3 24.53 18.48 -67.91
N ILE A 4 24.52 19.29 -68.94
CA ILE A 4 23.41 20.16 -69.35
C ILE A 4 22.17 19.32 -69.75
N LEU A 5 22.40 18.23 -70.49
CA LEU A 5 21.37 17.30 -70.97
C LEU A 5 20.74 16.52 -69.76
N ARG A 6 21.52 16.26 -68.72
CA ARG A 6 20.96 15.62 -67.44
C ARG A 6 20.11 16.60 -66.61
N ILE A 7 20.54 17.88 -66.57
CA ILE A 7 19.80 18.93 -65.88
C ILE A 7 18.48 19.21 -66.63
N LEU A 8 18.53 19.26 -67.96
CA LEU A 8 17.33 19.43 -68.80
C LEU A 8 16.38 18.24 -68.80
N LYS A 9 16.85 17.03 -68.51
CA LYS A 9 16.03 15.83 -68.45
C LYS A 9 15.29 15.70 -67.06
N ASN A 10 15.83 16.36 -66.05
CA ASN A 10 15.23 16.35 -64.70
C ASN A 10 14.30 17.56 -64.42
N ILE A 11 14.42 18.63 -65.16
CA ILE A 11 13.47 19.74 -65.14
C ILE A 11 12.26 19.29 -65.95
N GLY A 12 11.14 18.98 -65.30
CA GLY A 12 9.93 18.50 -65.97
C GLY A 12 9.56 19.42 -67.13
N TRP A 13 9.77 18.95 -68.37
CA TRP A 13 9.48 19.70 -69.62
C TRP A 13 8.00 20.16 -69.68
N ARG A 14 7.13 19.62 -68.96
CA ARG A 14 5.68 19.94 -68.97
C ARG A 14 5.36 21.40 -68.68
N PRO A 15 5.88 22.05 -67.60
CA PRO A 15 5.61 23.46 -67.37
C PRO A 15 6.29 24.31 -68.54
N ILE A 16 7.51 23.98 -68.95
CA ILE A 16 8.15 24.68 -70.02
C ILE A 16 7.39 24.46 -71.32
N ALA A 17 6.96 23.26 -71.64
CA ALA A 17 6.18 22.93 -72.83
C ALA A 17 4.83 23.68 -72.89
N SER A 18 4.24 24.04 -71.74
CA SER A 18 2.99 24.82 -71.67
C SER A 18 3.16 26.29 -71.99
N TYR A 19 4.40 26.81 -71.95
CA TYR A 19 4.74 28.20 -72.43
C TYR A 19 5.06 28.28 -73.89
N PHE A 20 5.48 27.18 -74.54
CA PHE A 20 5.86 27.12 -75.94
C PHE A 20 4.73 27.59 -76.90
N PRO A 21 3.45 27.18 -76.71
CA PRO A 21 2.36 27.67 -77.51
C PRO A 21 2.14 29.18 -77.37
N LEU A 22 2.29 29.75 -76.15
CA LEU A 22 2.19 31.21 -75.96
C LEU A 22 3.32 31.97 -76.63
N LEU A 23 4.55 31.44 -76.58
CA LEU A 23 5.68 32.00 -77.30
C LEU A 23 5.47 31.95 -78.79
N ILE A 24 4.94 30.87 -79.33
CA ILE A 24 4.60 30.73 -80.76
C ILE A 24 3.51 31.74 -81.13
N ILE A 25 2.48 31.90 -80.32
CA ILE A 25 1.44 32.91 -80.51
C ILE A 25 2.03 34.34 -80.57
N PHE A 26 2.92 34.64 -79.60
CA PHE A 26 3.58 35.94 -79.50
C PHE A 26 4.42 36.21 -80.74
N ILE A 27 5.25 35.24 -81.21
CA ILE A 27 6.02 35.32 -82.45
C ILE A 27 5.11 35.48 -83.67
N GLY A 28 4.03 34.74 -83.76
CA GLY A 28 3.02 34.85 -84.82
C GLY A 28 2.37 36.24 -84.86
N LEU A 29 2.01 36.82 -83.68
CA LEU A 29 1.51 38.18 -83.58
C LEU A 29 2.53 39.22 -84.02
N ALA A 30 3.79 39.03 -83.71
CA ALA A 30 4.89 39.92 -84.15
C ALA A 30 5.07 39.85 -85.66
N GLN A 31 4.97 38.65 -86.30
CA GLN A 31 5.00 38.49 -87.77
C GLN A 31 3.80 39.12 -88.43
N LEU A 32 2.60 38.94 -87.93
CA LEU A 32 1.36 39.57 -88.47
C LEU A 32 1.43 41.11 -88.40
N TYR A 33 2.03 41.67 -87.38
CA TYR A 33 2.34 43.10 -87.29
C TYR A 33 3.34 43.52 -88.32
N ALA A 34 4.47 42.82 -88.50
CA ALA A 34 5.52 43.10 -89.48
C ALA A 34 5.00 43.03 -90.92
N LEU A 35 3.99 42.23 -91.20
CA LEU A 35 3.30 42.11 -92.51
C LEU A 35 2.20 43.16 -92.73
N ASN A 36 2.04 44.14 -91.84
CA ASN A 36 0.99 45.18 -91.82
C ASN A 36 -0.43 44.69 -91.81
N TRP A 37 -0.66 43.43 -91.30
CA TRP A 37 -2.00 42.85 -91.20
C TRP A 37 -2.67 43.21 -89.87
N LEU A 38 -1.92 43.71 -88.85
CA LEU A 38 -2.44 44.15 -87.57
C LEU A 38 -2.06 45.66 -87.35
N SER A 39 -3.02 46.43 -86.85
CA SER A 39 -2.74 47.78 -86.36
C SER A 39 -1.84 47.77 -85.12
N PHE A 40 -1.03 48.82 -84.93
CA PHE A 40 -0.12 48.94 -83.80
C PHE A 40 -0.85 48.71 -82.43
N TRP A 41 -2.01 49.33 -82.28
CA TRP A 41 -2.79 49.21 -81.05
C TRP A 41 -3.33 47.79 -80.83
N ALA A 42 -3.74 47.09 -81.87
CA ALA A 42 -4.17 45.68 -81.73
C ALA A 42 -3.02 44.73 -81.32
N PHE A 43 -1.80 44.95 -81.87
CA PHE A 43 -0.58 44.24 -81.50
C PHE A 43 -0.22 44.45 -80.04
N VAL A 44 -0.27 45.72 -79.53
CA VAL A 44 0.02 46.07 -78.14
C VAL A 44 -1.01 45.39 -77.18
N LEU A 45 -2.28 45.48 -77.52
CA LEU A 45 -3.38 44.89 -76.71
C LEU A 45 -3.28 43.35 -76.63
N LEU A 46 -3.02 42.66 -77.74
CA LEU A 46 -2.87 41.22 -77.76
C LEU A 46 -1.58 40.75 -77.08
N SER A 47 -0.46 41.49 -77.19
CA SER A 47 0.75 41.20 -76.43
C SER A 47 0.57 41.39 -74.96
N PHE A 48 -0.15 42.42 -74.49
CA PHE A 48 -0.49 42.65 -73.10
C PHE A 48 -1.40 41.54 -72.54
N LEU A 49 -2.39 41.11 -73.31
CA LEU A 49 -3.23 39.98 -72.94
C LEU A 49 -2.43 38.69 -72.79
N CYS A 50 -1.50 38.44 -73.75
CA CYS A 50 -0.60 37.26 -73.74
C CYS A 50 0.28 37.25 -72.44
N THR A 51 0.83 38.43 -72.07
CA THR A 51 1.65 38.56 -70.83
C THR A 51 0.84 38.34 -69.57
N ILE A 52 -0.42 38.81 -69.52
CA ILE A 52 -1.33 38.55 -68.38
C ILE A 52 -1.60 37.04 -68.26
N ILE A 53 -1.93 36.38 -69.40
CA ILE A 53 -2.21 34.92 -69.34
C ILE A 53 -0.93 34.18 -68.95
N LEU A 54 0.26 34.55 -69.40
CA LEU A 54 1.52 33.95 -68.99
C LEU A 54 1.77 34.14 -67.45
N ALA A 55 1.57 35.37 -66.94
CA ALA A 55 1.74 35.68 -65.56
C ALA A 55 0.74 34.88 -64.69
N TRP A 56 -0.50 34.72 -65.14
CA TRP A 56 -1.51 33.91 -64.43
C TRP A 56 -1.16 32.42 -64.41
N ILE A 57 -0.66 31.86 -65.52
CA ILE A 57 -0.21 30.48 -65.58
C ILE A 57 1.01 30.25 -64.66
N LEU A 58 1.98 31.16 -64.66
CA LEU A 58 3.13 31.07 -63.74
C LEU A 58 2.71 31.15 -62.27
N TYR A 59 1.82 32.08 -61.95
CA TYR A 59 1.31 32.21 -60.60
C TYR A 59 0.60 30.93 -60.13
N SER A 60 -0.30 30.39 -60.94
CA SER A 60 -1.12 29.22 -60.58
C SER A 60 -0.30 27.90 -60.57
N SER A 61 0.72 27.77 -61.45
CA SER A 61 1.48 26.51 -61.58
C SER A 61 2.74 26.44 -60.70
N LEU A 62 3.29 27.56 -60.28
CA LEU A 62 4.54 27.60 -59.50
C LEU A 62 4.39 28.31 -58.17
N ILE A 63 3.89 29.57 -58.17
CA ILE A 63 3.90 30.41 -56.98
C ILE A 63 2.88 29.95 -55.93
N ASN A 64 1.65 29.63 -56.34
CA ASN A 64 0.60 29.23 -55.43
C ASN A 64 0.89 27.88 -54.73
N PRO A 65 1.26 26.80 -55.46
CA PRO A 65 1.67 25.54 -54.83
C PRO A 65 2.87 25.67 -53.90
N LEU A 66 3.86 26.50 -54.26
CA LEU A 66 5.03 26.71 -53.40
C LEU A 66 4.65 27.42 -52.08
N LYS A 67 3.76 28.41 -52.14
CA LYS A 67 3.22 29.08 -50.94
C LYS A 67 2.50 28.10 -50.02
N GLU A 68 1.69 27.18 -50.55
CA GLU A 68 1.00 26.16 -49.77
C GLU A 68 2.01 25.22 -49.09
N VAL A 69 3.02 24.75 -49.82
CA VAL A 69 4.08 23.92 -49.27
C VAL A 69 4.80 24.62 -48.12
N VAL A 70 5.15 25.89 -48.26
CA VAL A 70 5.82 26.69 -47.22
C VAL A 70 4.90 26.91 -46.01
N THR A 71 3.61 27.15 -46.25
CA THR A 71 2.64 27.36 -45.18
C THR A 71 2.49 26.09 -44.31
N ILE A 72 2.36 24.93 -44.97
CA ILE A 72 2.23 23.64 -44.28
C ILE A 72 3.56 23.24 -43.61
N ALA A 73 4.71 23.48 -44.22
CA ALA A 73 6.01 23.26 -43.58
C ALA A 73 6.16 24.08 -42.29
N LYS A 74 5.69 25.33 -42.25
CA LYS A 74 5.64 26.17 -41.04
C LYS A 74 4.66 25.61 -40.01
N SER A 75 3.50 25.10 -40.42
CA SER A 75 2.52 24.49 -39.57
C SER A 75 3.08 23.22 -38.90
N VAL A 76 3.79 22.37 -39.65
CA VAL A 76 4.48 21.18 -39.14
C VAL A 76 5.59 21.56 -38.16
N ALA A 77 6.33 22.63 -38.41
CA ALA A 77 7.33 23.15 -37.48
C ALA A 77 6.70 23.70 -36.18
N GLY A 78 5.43 24.13 -36.21
CA GLY A 78 4.63 24.51 -35.05
C GLY A 78 3.85 23.36 -34.41
N GLU A 79 4.29 22.11 -34.62
CA GLU A 79 3.68 20.88 -34.05
C GLU A 79 2.27 20.55 -34.56
N ASN A 80 1.77 21.21 -35.58
CA ASN A 80 0.50 20.87 -36.21
C ASN A 80 0.73 19.89 -37.38
N PHE A 81 0.64 18.60 -37.11
CA PHE A 81 0.92 17.51 -38.04
C PHE A 81 -0.32 17.07 -38.85
N GLU A 82 -1.49 17.68 -38.68
CA GLU A 82 -2.74 17.22 -39.33
C GLU A 82 -2.91 17.76 -40.75
N GLN A 83 -2.18 18.80 -41.11
CA GLN A 83 -2.27 19.40 -42.44
C GLN A 83 -1.42 18.63 -43.47
N TYR A 84 -2.01 18.32 -44.60
CA TYR A 84 -1.35 17.68 -45.76
C TYR A 84 -1.20 18.66 -46.91
N VAL A 85 -0.02 18.66 -47.52
CA VAL A 85 0.18 19.34 -48.81
C VAL A 85 -0.58 18.51 -49.86
N PRO A 86 -1.54 19.09 -50.60
CA PRO A 86 -2.18 18.39 -51.72
C PRO A 86 -1.13 17.86 -52.72
N ALA A 87 -1.42 16.71 -53.30
CA ALA A 87 -0.52 16.14 -54.33
C ALA A 87 -0.67 16.94 -55.63
N PHE A 88 0.13 17.99 -55.76
CA PHE A 88 0.30 18.67 -57.04
C PHE A 88 0.97 17.72 -58.02
N SER A 89 0.75 17.96 -59.32
CA SER A 89 1.24 17.17 -60.46
C SER A 89 2.60 16.47 -60.27
N HIS A 90 2.95 15.51 -61.13
CA HIS A 90 4.21 14.75 -61.12
C HIS A 90 5.42 15.65 -61.51
N ASN A 91 5.69 16.70 -60.74
CA ASN A 91 6.81 17.61 -60.91
C ASN A 91 7.58 17.72 -59.56
N GLU A 92 8.67 18.46 -59.56
CA GLU A 92 9.56 18.67 -58.41
C GLU A 92 8.84 19.22 -57.20
N ILE A 93 7.79 20.06 -57.42
CA ILE A 93 6.95 20.58 -56.30
C ILE A 93 6.12 19.44 -55.68
N GLY A 94 5.63 18.51 -56.52
CA GLY A 94 4.94 17.32 -56.03
C GLY A 94 5.84 16.37 -55.24
N ASP A 95 7.13 16.24 -55.63
CA ASP A 95 8.14 15.47 -54.89
C ASP A 95 8.47 16.13 -53.55
N LEU A 96 8.59 17.44 -53.51
CA LEU A 96 8.76 18.24 -52.32
C LEU A 96 7.56 18.08 -51.35
N ALA A 97 6.35 18.18 -51.90
CA ALA A 97 5.10 17.96 -51.15
C ALA A 97 5.03 16.55 -50.51
N ARG A 98 5.38 15.50 -51.28
CA ARG A 98 5.47 14.12 -50.77
C ARG A 98 6.51 13.97 -49.67
N SER A 99 7.67 14.61 -49.81
CA SER A 99 8.75 14.59 -48.84
C SER A 99 8.34 15.25 -47.52
N ILE A 100 7.65 16.41 -47.57
CA ILE A 100 7.14 17.12 -46.38
C ILE A 100 6.05 16.31 -45.71
N ASN A 101 5.10 15.74 -46.48
CA ASN A 101 4.06 14.88 -45.94
C ASN A 101 4.66 13.63 -45.23
N CYS A 102 5.70 13.04 -45.82
CA CYS A 102 6.42 11.92 -45.20
C CYS A 102 7.12 12.33 -43.89
N MET A 103 7.78 13.49 -43.87
CA MET A 103 8.38 14.06 -42.66
C MET A 103 7.35 14.34 -41.57
N ALA A 104 6.25 15.00 -41.92
CA ALA A 104 5.13 15.27 -40.97
C ALA A 104 4.60 13.99 -40.35
N LYS A 105 4.37 12.95 -41.17
CA LYS A 105 3.91 11.63 -40.69
C LYS A 105 4.91 10.95 -39.75
N ARG A 106 6.22 11.04 -40.03
CA ARG A 106 7.27 10.50 -39.18
C ARG A 106 7.34 11.24 -37.84
N LEU A 107 7.34 12.58 -37.89
CA LEU A 107 7.36 13.41 -36.69
C LEU A 107 6.13 13.14 -35.80
N LYS A 108 4.93 13.11 -36.38
CA LYS A 108 3.69 12.74 -35.67
C LYS A 108 3.86 11.40 -34.96
N LYS A 109 4.31 10.36 -35.64
CA LYS A 109 4.52 9.02 -35.09
C LYS A 109 5.56 9.01 -33.95
N VAL A 110 6.67 9.75 -34.10
CA VAL A 110 7.70 9.86 -33.05
C VAL A 110 7.13 10.55 -31.80
N THR A 111 6.40 11.66 -31.98
CA THR A 111 5.79 12.41 -30.88
C THR A 111 4.73 11.59 -30.19
N GLU A 112 3.87 10.89 -30.94
CA GLU A 112 2.85 9.98 -30.37
C GLU A 112 3.50 8.84 -29.58
N ASN A 113 4.56 8.23 -30.10
CA ASN A 113 5.29 7.17 -29.39
C ASN A 113 5.92 7.69 -28.09
N LEU A 114 6.60 8.86 -28.13
CA LEU A 114 7.19 9.48 -26.94
C LEU A 114 6.13 9.80 -25.88
N ASN A 115 4.99 10.35 -26.29
CA ASN A 115 3.87 10.63 -25.38
C ASN A 115 3.29 9.35 -24.78
N SER A 116 3.16 8.29 -25.60
CA SER A 116 2.69 6.97 -25.13
C SER A 116 3.67 6.35 -24.13
N GLU A 117 4.97 6.36 -24.41
CA GLU A 117 5.99 5.86 -23.48
C GLU A 117 6.01 6.66 -22.16
N ARG A 118 5.96 7.99 -22.26
CA ARG A 118 5.88 8.86 -21.09
C ARG A 118 4.64 8.57 -20.25
N GLY A 119 3.47 8.42 -20.90
CA GLY A 119 2.22 8.04 -20.23
C GLY A 119 2.30 6.68 -19.55
N ARG A 120 2.95 5.70 -20.21
CA ARG A 120 3.17 4.35 -19.65
C ARG A 120 4.08 4.39 -18.41
N LEU A 121 5.19 5.12 -18.46
CA LEU A 121 6.11 5.28 -17.34
C LEU A 121 5.39 5.97 -16.15
N GLN A 122 4.60 7.00 -16.46
CA GLN A 122 3.82 7.70 -15.42
C GLN A 122 2.75 6.80 -14.79
N ALA A 123 2.08 5.97 -15.57
CA ALA A 123 1.12 4.98 -15.05
C ALA A 123 1.80 3.93 -14.16
N ILE A 124 3.01 3.47 -14.52
CA ILE A 124 3.80 2.56 -13.68
C ILE A 124 4.14 3.23 -12.34
N LEU A 125 4.69 4.44 -12.35
CA LEU A 125 5.04 5.18 -11.13
C LEU A 125 3.82 5.45 -10.23
N ASN A 126 2.66 5.71 -10.83
CA ASN A 126 1.41 5.93 -10.10
C ASN A 126 0.80 4.65 -9.51
N GLY A 127 1.01 3.51 -10.19
CA GLY A 127 0.51 2.20 -9.75
C GLY A 127 1.43 1.46 -8.79
N MET A 128 2.65 1.95 -8.52
CA MET A 128 3.57 1.34 -7.57
C MET A 128 3.05 1.47 -6.15
N THR A 129 3.30 0.45 -5.31
CA THR A 129 3.01 0.46 -3.87
C THR A 129 4.17 1.02 -3.05
N ASP A 130 5.37 1.00 -3.60
CA ASP A 130 6.58 1.52 -2.99
C ASP A 130 6.77 3.00 -3.32
N GLY A 131 7.31 3.77 -2.39
CA GLY A 131 7.68 5.17 -2.61
C GLY A 131 8.90 5.28 -3.51
N VAL A 132 8.88 6.20 -4.49
CA VAL A 132 10.00 6.49 -5.37
C VAL A 132 10.39 7.95 -5.27
N ILE A 133 11.67 8.18 -5.02
CA ILE A 133 12.30 9.50 -4.94
C ILE A 133 13.45 9.53 -5.95
N ILE A 134 13.49 10.58 -6.78
CA ILE A 134 14.65 10.86 -7.64
C ILE A 134 15.23 12.19 -7.22
N MET A 135 16.55 12.24 -7.04
CA MET A 135 17.30 13.39 -6.59
C MET A 135 18.50 13.65 -7.49
N ASP A 136 18.85 14.91 -7.71
CA ASP A 136 20.05 15.33 -8.43
C ASP A 136 21.31 15.28 -7.53
N SER A 137 22.47 15.52 -8.15
CA SER A 137 23.77 15.57 -7.45
C SER A 137 23.88 16.67 -6.38
N TRP A 138 23.02 17.69 -6.41
CA TRP A 138 22.96 18.77 -5.41
C TRP A 138 21.96 18.51 -4.26
N GLY A 139 21.39 17.31 -4.21
CA GLY A 139 20.41 16.94 -3.18
C GLY A 139 19.00 17.49 -3.43
N ARG A 140 18.67 17.93 -4.65
CA ARG A 140 17.36 18.49 -4.99
C ARG A 140 16.44 17.40 -5.55
N VAL A 141 15.21 17.43 -5.14
CA VAL A 141 14.17 16.52 -5.61
C VAL A 141 13.85 16.79 -7.10
N ILE A 142 14.01 15.79 -7.92
CA ILE A 142 13.57 15.78 -9.34
C ILE A 142 12.15 15.25 -9.43
N LEU A 143 11.84 14.14 -8.74
CA LEU A 143 10.56 13.45 -8.81
C LEU A 143 10.23 12.75 -7.50
N LEU A 144 8.97 12.85 -7.12
CA LEU A 144 8.32 12.03 -6.09
C LEU A 144 7.10 11.34 -6.71
N ASN A 145 6.91 10.06 -6.46
CA ASN A 145 5.69 9.39 -6.88
C ASN A 145 4.54 9.64 -5.88
N PRO A 146 3.26 9.37 -6.24
CA PRO A 146 2.11 9.62 -5.37
C PRO A 146 2.14 8.87 -4.03
N VAL A 147 2.91 7.77 -3.93
CA VAL A 147 3.08 7.03 -2.68
C VAL A 147 3.88 7.86 -1.67
N VAL A 148 4.99 8.46 -2.10
CA VAL A 148 5.79 9.36 -1.25
C VAL A 148 4.97 10.58 -0.83
N GLU A 149 4.18 11.15 -1.75
CA GLU A 149 3.30 12.29 -1.44
C GLU A 149 2.32 11.96 -0.30
N LYS A 150 1.68 10.79 -0.38
CA LYS A 150 0.74 10.32 0.66
C LYS A 150 1.45 9.97 1.98
N LEU A 151 2.60 9.29 1.91
CA LEU A 151 3.34 8.84 3.08
C LEU A 151 3.86 10.01 3.93
N PHE A 152 4.33 11.07 3.26
CA PHE A 152 4.94 12.23 3.93
C PHE A 152 4.05 13.47 3.95
N ARG A 153 2.81 13.38 3.41
CA ARG A 153 1.83 14.47 3.32
C ARG A 153 2.39 15.71 2.60
N ILE A 154 3.09 15.48 1.52
CA ILE A 154 3.73 16.49 0.66
C ILE A 154 3.19 16.39 -0.76
N THR A 155 3.49 17.37 -1.61
CA THR A 155 3.15 17.34 -3.04
C THR A 155 4.41 17.42 -3.90
N ASN A 156 4.45 16.67 -4.99
CA ASN A 156 5.58 16.66 -5.92
C ASN A 156 5.84 18.05 -6.49
N SER A 157 4.79 18.77 -6.88
CA SER A 157 4.90 20.14 -7.43
C SER A 157 5.55 21.13 -6.45
N ALA A 158 5.22 21.04 -5.15
CA ALA A 158 5.79 21.91 -4.12
C ALA A 158 7.21 21.48 -3.70
N SER A 159 7.58 20.23 -3.96
CA SER A 159 8.85 19.62 -3.52
C SER A 159 9.93 19.66 -4.59
N LYS A 160 9.57 19.70 -5.86
CA LYS A 160 10.49 19.70 -7.00
C LYS A 160 11.48 20.88 -6.92
N GLY A 161 12.76 20.58 -7.11
CA GLY A 161 13.87 21.55 -7.03
C GLY A 161 14.28 21.94 -5.62
N LYS A 162 13.57 21.47 -4.56
CA LYS A 162 13.96 21.72 -3.16
C LYS A 162 14.90 20.62 -2.66
N ASN A 163 15.73 20.95 -1.69
CA ASN A 163 16.60 19.98 -1.06
C ASN A 163 15.75 18.94 -0.29
N ILE A 164 16.14 17.65 -0.41
CA ILE A 164 15.42 16.49 0.16
C ILE A 164 15.23 16.59 1.67
N ILE A 165 16.20 17.11 2.41
CA ILE A 165 16.09 17.27 3.87
C ILE A 165 14.99 18.26 4.27
N ARG A 166 14.73 19.27 3.44
CA ARG A 166 13.61 20.22 3.69
C ARG A 166 12.25 19.62 3.38
N VAL A 167 12.23 18.58 2.50
CA VAL A 167 11.00 17.92 2.03
C VAL A 167 10.60 16.80 2.98
N ILE A 168 11.51 15.87 3.29
CA ILE A 168 11.22 14.66 4.10
C ILE A 168 11.65 14.84 5.56
N ARG A 169 12.60 15.72 5.85
CA ARG A 169 13.12 16.01 7.19
C ARG A 169 13.70 14.80 7.91
N ASP A 170 14.34 13.92 7.17
CA ASP A 170 15.02 12.75 7.71
C ASP A 170 16.48 12.75 7.27
N TYR A 171 17.39 12.85 8.27
CA TYR A 171 18.83 12.94 8.03
C TYR A 171 19.42 11.59 7.58
N GLU A 172 18.86 10.47 8.06
CA GLU A 172 19.40 9.16 7.71
C GLU A 172 19.13 8.84 6.24
N LEU A 173 17.93 9.18 5.73
CA LEU A 173 17.60 9.05 4.32
C LEU A 173 18.48 9.96 3.44
N GLU A 174 18.65 11.23 3.84
CA GLU A 174 19.53 12.16 3.13
C GLU A 174 20.96 11.63 3.03
N LYS A 175 21.50 11.16 4.16
CA LYS A 175 22.86 10.57 4.22
C LYS A 175 23.02 9.39 3.27
N LEU A 176 22.03 8.50 3.19
CA LEU A 176 22.09 7.33 2.29
C LEU A 176 22.08 7.75 0.82
N LEU A 177 21.28 8.76 0.46
CA LEU A 177 21.22 9.29 -0.89
C LEU A 177 22.57 9.91 -1.30
N HIS A 178 23.15 10.75 -0.46
CA HIS A 178 24.46 11.36 -0.72
C HIS A 178 25.59 10.32 -0.75
N GLN A 179 25.59 9.37 0.16
CA GLN A 179 26.59 8.29 0.18
C GLN A 179 26.56 7.49 -1.13
N SER A 180 25.39 7.16 -1.66
CA SER A 180 25.26 6.44 -2.94
C SER A 180 25.75 7.27 -4.13
N LEU A 181 25.51 8.59 -4.11
CA LEU A 181 26.05 9.51 -5.13
C LEU A 181 27.59 9.58 -5.10
N GLU A 182 28.17 9.67 -3.90
CA GLU A 182 29.63 9.78 -3.73
C GLU A 182 30.37 8.48 -4.05
N THR A 183 29.81 7.34 -3.63
CA THR A 183 30.48 6.03 -3.85
C THR A 183 30.18 5.42 -5.21
N GLY A 184 29.10 5.85 -5.88
CA GLY A 184 28.63 5.22 -7.13
C GLY A 184 28.05 3.82 -6.92
N GLU A 185 27.82 3.39 -5.65
CA GLU A 185 27.33 2.06 -5.32
C GLU A 185 25.86 2.08 -4.90
N SER A 186 25.16 0.96 -5.17
CA SER A 186 23.81 0.77 -4.69
C SER A 186 23.81 0.42 -3.21
N ILE A 187 22.99 1.11 -2.42
CA ILE A 187 22.88 0.92 -0.97
C ILE A 187 21.51 0.33 -0.64
N LYS A 188 21.50 -0.72 0.20
CA LYS A 188 20.29 -1.29 0.78
C LYS A 188 20.35 -1.17 2.29
N LYS A 189 19.42 -0.41 2.90
CA LYS A 189 19.36 -0.25 4.35
C LYS A 189 17.94 -0.17 4.85
N GLN A 190 17.74 -0.59 6.09
CA GLN A 190 16.47 -0.36 6.80
C GLN A 190 16.63 0.85 7.69
N ILE A 191 15.73 1.81 7.59
CA ILE A 191 15.71 3.04 8.39
C ILE A 191 14.34 3.21 9.04
N GLN A 192 14.32 3.97 10.13
CA GLN A 192 13.09 4.34 10.81
C GLN A 192 12.86 5.84 10.68
N ILE A 193 11.80 6.21 9.97
CA ILE A 193 11.42 7.62 9.80
C ILE A 193 10.32 7.94 10.82
N LEU A 194 10.49 9.03 11.57
CA LEU A 194 9.62 9.39 12.69
C LEU A 194 8.48 10.35 12.32
N ALA A 195 8.64 11.12 11.26
CA ALA A 195 7.68 12.13 10.84
C ALA A 195 7.14 11.85 9.41
N PRO A 196 5.85 12.04 9.11
CA PRO A 196 4.78 12.49 10.02
C PRO A 196 4.31 11.40 11.00
N ASP A 197 4.51 10.13 10.68
CA ASP A 197 4.18 8.98 11.51
C ASP A 197 5.41 8.07 11.61
N ARG A 198 5.60 7.42 12.76
CA ARG A 198 6.69 6.47 12.95
C ARG A 198 6.49 5.26 12.04
N ARG A 199 7.38 5.08 11.06
CA ARG A 199 7.35 3.98 10.10
C ARG A 199 8.74 3.42 9.84
N ILE A 200 8.80 2.15 9.51
CA ILE A 200 10.03 1.45 9.16
C ILE A 200 10.05 1.25 7.65
N PHE A 201 11.09 1.77 7.01
CA PHE A 201 11.29 1.63 5.57
C PHE A 201 12.50 0.78 5.25
N ARG A 202 12.37 -0.11 4.28
CA ARG A 202 13.50 -0.70 3.60
C ARG A 202 13.79 0.15 2.37
N VAL A 203 14.95 0.82 2.41
CA VAL A 203 15.36 1.78 1.37
C VAL A 203 16.39 1.11 0.46
N TYR A 204 16.16 1.23 -0.83
CA TYR A 204 17.09 0.84 -1.88
C TYR A 204 17.49 2.11 -2.61
N VAL A 205 18.75 2.46 -2.58
CA VAL A 205 19.30 3.65 -3.23
C VAL A 205 20.22 3.20 -4.34
N THR A 206 19.99 3.67 -5.56
CA THR A 206 20.80 3.31 -6.73
C THR A 206 21.16 4.56 -7.52
N PRO A 207 22.45 4.81 -7.79
CA PRO A 207 22.85 5.90 -8.64
C PRO A 207 22.50 5.63 -10.10
N ILE A 208 22.08 6.66 -10.82
CA ILE A 208 21.82 6.62 -12.27
C ILE A 208 22.88 7.47 -12.96
N SER A 209 23.62 6.85 -13.88
CA SER A 209 24.50 7.58 -14.78
C SER A 209 23.66 8.04 -15.98
N THR A 210 23.21 9.27 -15.94
CA THR A 210 22.68 9.97 -17.11
C THR A 210 23.89 10.56 -17.84
N GLY A 211 24.15 10.21 -19.08
CA GLY A 211 25.34 10.54 -19.87
C GLY A 211 25.89 12.00 -19.88
N ASP A 212 25.30 12.89 -19.10
CA ASP A 212 25.81 14.18 -18.66
C ASP A 212 26.42 14.04 -17.24
N ASP A 213 27.47 14.78 -16.94
CA ASP A 213 28.25 14.79 -15.70
C ASP A 213 27.44 15.02 -14.40
N SER A 214 26.13 15.11 -14.46
CA SER A 214 25.20 15.27 -13.35
C SER A 214 24.66 13.90 -12.90
N GLY A 215 25.33 13.26 -11.93
CA GLY A 215 24.82 12.03 -11.31
C GLY A 215 23.46 12.24 -10.66
N GLU A 216 22.52 11.34 -10.95
CA GLU A 216 21.22 11.28 -10.27
C GLU A 216 21.17 10.05 -9.38
N VAL A 217 20.28 10.04 -8.40
CA VAL A 217 20.04 8.88 -7.55
C VAL A 217 18.56 8.60 -7.43
N VAL A 218 18.21 7.31 -7.50
CA VAL A 218 16.86 6.82 -7.23
C VAL A 218 16.83 6.13 -5.88
N ALA A 219 15.90 6.51 -5.03
CA ALA A 219 15.57 5.76 -3.83
C ALA A 219 14.19 5.13 -3.95
N ILE A 220 14.10 3.83 -3.62
CA ILE A 220 12.85 3.10 -3.48
C ILE A 220 12.62 2.85 -1.99
N LEU A 221 11.49 3.34 -1.47
CA LEU A 221 11.09 3.23 -0.07
C LEU A 221 9.96 2.22 0.07
N ARG A 222 10.25 1.04 0.57
CA ARG A 222 9.24 0.02 0.90
C ARG A 222 8.86 0.13 2.35
N ASN A 223 7.61 0.43 2.64
CA ASN A 223 7.10 0.39 4.00
C ASN A 223 7.03 -1.07 4.48
N VAL A 224 7.76 -1.38 5.54
CA VAL A 224 7.83 -2.73 6.15
C VAL A 224 7.37 -2.71 7.60
N THR A 225 6.68 -1.66 8.03
CA THR A 225 6.27 -1.46 9.42
C THR A 225 5.44 -2.63 9.94
N ASP A 226 4.36 -2.98 9.24
CA ASP A 226 3.47 -4.06 9.67
C ASP A 226 4.18 -5.42 9.68
N MET A 227 5.02 -5.67 8.66
CA MET A 227 5.81 -6.91 8.58
C MET A 227 6.80 -7.00 9.76
N LYS A 228 7.45 -5.89 10.11
CA LYS A 228 8.40 -5.86 11.23
C LYS A 228 7.69 -6.00 12.58
N MET A 229 6.56 -5.35 12.77
CA MET A 229 5.75 -5.53 13.98
C MET A 229 5.30 -6.98 14.16
N LEU A 230 4.86 -7.64 13.08
CA LEU A 230 4.51 -9.06 13.12
C LEU A 230 5.71 -9.96 13.43
N GLU A 231 6.88 -9.66 12.87
CA GLU A 231 8.12 -10.41 13.12
C GLU A 231 8.57 -10.25 14.57
N GLU A 232 8.52 -9.04 15.12
CA GLU A 232 8.81 -8.75 16.53
C GLU A 232 7.82 -9.44 17.46
N MET A 233 6.51 -9.32 17.21
CA MET A 233 5.49 -10.02 17.99
C MET A 233 5.70 -11.54 18.00
N ARG A 234 6.07 -12.12 16.85
CA ARG A 234 6.37 -13.56 16.76
C ARG A 234 7.62 -13.93 17.55
N SER A 235 8.67 -13.12 17.45
CA SER A 235 9.93 -13.33 18.20
C SER A 235 9.70 -13.26 19.71
N ASP A 236 8.97 -12.23 20.16
CA ASP A 236 8.61 -12.05 21.57
C ASP A 236 7.73 -13.21 22.08
N PHE A 237 6.80 -13.69 21.26
CA PHE A 237 5.98 -14.85 21.60
C PHE A 237 6.86 -16.08 21.86
N VAL A 238 7.78 -16.43 20.94
CA VAL A 238 8.67 -17.59 21.12
C VAL A 238 9.58 -17.43 22.34
N ALA A 239 10.12 -16.25 22.57
CA ALA A 239 10.96 -15.97 23.72
C ALA A 239 10.16 -16.12 25.03
N ASN A 240 8.96 -15.57 25.10
CA ASN A 240 8.08 -15.65 26.29
C ASN A 240 7.63 -17.09 26.56
N VAL A 241 7.21 -17.85 25.52
CA VAL A 241 6.89 -19.29 25.65
C VAL A 241 8.06 -20.04 26.25
N SER A 242 9.28 -19.87 25.69
CA SER A 242 10.47 -20.56 26.17
C SER A 242 10.77 -20.24 27.63
N HIS A 243 10.57 -18.99 28.02
CA HIS A 243 10.80 -18.56 29.40
C HIS A 243 9.76 -19.13 30.37
N GLU A 244 8.47 -19.06 30.02
CA GLU A 244 7.36 -19.56 30.87
C GLU A 244 7.33 -21.10 30.97
N LEU A 245 7.86 -21.84 29.99
CA LEU A 245 8.06 -23.28 30.05
C LEU A 245 9.29 -23.66 30.90
N ARG A 246 10.37 -22.90 30.82
CA ARG A 246 11.63 -23.22 31.52
C ARG A 246 11.51 -23.10 33.03
N THR A 247 10.77 -22.12 33.53
CA THR A 247 10.63 -21.84 34.98
C THR A 247 10.02 -23.04 35.74
N PRO A 248 8.82 -23.55 35.40
CA PRO A 248 8.24 -24.73 36.08
C PRO A 248 9.11 -25.99 35.91
N LEU A 249 9.69 -26.17 34.72
CA LEU A 249 10.57 -27.32 34.46
C LEU A 249 11.80 -27.33 35.37
N THR A 250 12.43 -26.14 35.58
CA THR A 250 13.57 -26.00 36.48
C THR A 250 13.17 -26.28 37.93
N SER A 251 11.99 -25.82 38.35
CA SER A 251 11.44 -26.09 39.69
C SER A 251 11.19 -27.59 39.89
N ILE A 252 10.51 -28.25 38.95
CA ILE A 252 10.26 -29.70 38.99
C ILE A 252 11.58 -30.47 39.11
N ARG A 253 12.57 -30.14 38.24
CA ARG A 253 13.87 -30.80 38.28
C ARG A 253 14.58 -30.59 39.62
N GLY A 254 14.64 -29.36 40.12
CA GLY A 254 15.35 -29.06 41.38
C GLY A 254 14.72 -29.78 42.60
N PHE A 255 13.41 -29.83 42.70
CA PHE A 255 12.75 -30.58 43.77
C PHE A 255 12.90 -32.10 43.62
N ALA A 256 12.90 -32.61 42.38
CA ALA A 256 13.17 -34.01 42.12
C ALA A 256 14.63 -34.39 42.48
N GLU A 257 15.62 -33.57 42.08
CA GLU A 257 17.04 -33.75 42.50
C GLU A 257 17.17 -33.72 44.02
N THR A 258 16.55 -32.74 44.70
CA THR A 258 16.60 -32.67 46.18
C THR A 258 15.98 -33.90 46.85
N LEU A 259 14.90 -34.45 46.30
CA LEU A 259 14.32 -35.70 46.77
C LEU A 259 15.31 -36.87 46.61
N LEU A 260 15.94 -36.99 45.46
CA LEU A 260 16.96 -38.03 45.17
C LEU A 260 18.18 -37.92 46.07
N ASP A 261 18.57 -36.69 46.47
CA ASP A 261 19.69 -36.43 47.36
C ASP A 261 19.43 -36.71 48.84
N GLY A 262 18.31 -37.39 49.15
CA GLY A 262 18.03 -37.87 50.49
C GLY A 262 16.79 -37.21 51.18
N ALA A 263 16.19 -36.17 50.61
CA ALA A 263 15.00 -35.54 51.21
C ALA A 263 13.75 -36.46 51.20
N TYR A 264 13.78 -37.58 50.51
CA TYR A 264 12.73 -38.60 50.53
C TYR A 264 12.70 -39.35 51.87
N GLU A 265 13.74 -39.33 52.70
CA GLU A 265 13.81 -40.01 54.00
C GLU A 265 12.89 -39.32 55.03
N ASP A 266 12.62 -38.03 54.90
CA ASP A 266 11.60 -37.34 55.71
C ASP A 266 10.25 -37.32 55.00
N PRO A 267 9.23 -38.09 55.47
CA PRO A 267 7.93 -38.17 54.79
C PRO A 267 7.21 -36.83 54.63
N ALA A 268 7.41 -35.88 55.58
CA ALA A 268 6.75 -34.59 55.55
C ALA A 268 7.35 -33.72 54.45
N THR A 269 8.66 -33.66 54.34
CA THR A 269 9.40 -32.93 53.32
C THR A 269 9.18 -33.56 51.93
N ALA A 270 9.24 -34.90 51.84
CA ALA A 270 8.96 -35.63 50.61
C ALA A 270 7.55 -35.30 50.05
N ARG A 271 6.54 -35.33 50.90
CA ARG A 271 5.15 -34.98 50.54
C ARG A 271 5.05 -33.54 50.06
N LYS A 272 5.69 -32.62 50.73
CA LYS A 272 5.69 -31.19 50.35
C LYS A 272 6.33 -30.99 48.96
N PHE A 273 7.48 -31.61 48.66
CA PHE A 273 8.15 -31.48 47.38
C PHE A 273 7.37 -32.16 46.27
N LEU A 274 6.78 -33.34 46.50
CA LEU A 274 5.89 -33.98 45.52
C LEU A 274 4.67 -33.13 45.19
N MET A 275 4.08 -32.45 46.19
CA MET A 275 2.96 -31.52 45.97
C MET A 275 3.39 -30.32 45.10
N ILE A 276 4.62 -29.78 45.28
CA ILE A 276 5.13 -28.68 44.45
C ILE A 276 5.39 -29.17 43.02
N ILE A 277 6.01 -30.36 42.85
CA ILE A 277 6.23 -30.98 41.55
C ILE A 277 4.91 -31.17 40.80
N ASN A 278 3.88 -31.73 41.49
CA ASN A 278 2.56 -31.93 40.88
C ASN A 278 1.91 -30.61 40.45
N LYS A 279 1.96 -29.59 41.31
CA LYS A 279 1.41 -28.26 41.02
C LYS A 279 2.09 -27.61 39.81
N GLU A 280 3.43 -27.73 39.71
CA GLU A 280 4.16 -27.16 38.57
C GLU A 280 3.94 -27.96 37.28
N ALA A 281 3.76 -29.28 37.35
CA ALA A 281 3.39 -30.13 36.23
C ALA A 281 1.98 -29.80 35.71
N GLU A 282 0.98 -29.63 36.58
CA GLU A 282 -0.36 -29.19 36.22
C GLU A 282 -0.36 -27.78 35.55
N ARG A 283 0.48 -26.90 36.08
CA ARG A 283 0.67 -25.56 35.52
C ARG A 283 1.26 -25.62 34.11
N LEU A 284 2.26 -26.50 33.92
CA LEU A 284 2.91 -26.69 32.63
C LEU A 284 1.94 -27.24 31.58
N SER A 285 1.12 -28.25 31.97
CA SER A 285 0.08 -28.82 31.11
C SER A 285 -0.90 -27.73 30.65
N ARG A 286 -1.43 -26.94 31.58
CA ARG A 286 -2.35 -25.85 31.26
C ARG A 286 -1.73 -24.82 30.31
N LEU A 287 -0.47 -24.47 30.52
CA LEU A 287 0.24 -23.53 29.63
C LEU A 287 0.36 -24.08 28.20
N ILE A 288 0.69 -25.38 28.07
CA ILE A 288 0.77 -26.06 26.76
C ILE A 288 -0.60 -26.04 26.07
N ASP A 289 -1.67 -26.39 26.78
CA ASP A 289 -3.03 -26.40 26.24
C ASP A 289 -3.48 -25.01 25.80
N GLU A 290 -3.17 -23.97 26.57
CA GLU A 290 -3.46 -22.58 26.20
C GLU A 290 -2.68 -22.13 24.94
N ILE A 291 -1.41 -22.52 24.80
CA ILE A 291 -0.59 -22.21 23.61
C ILE A 291 -1.16 -22.92 22.39
N LEU A 292 -1.51 -24.21 22.50
CA LEU A 292 -2.09 -24.98 21.42
C LEU A 292 -3.45 -24.42 20.98
N ASN A 293 -4.30 -24.06 21.94
CA ASN A 293 -5.60 -23.43 21.68
C ASN A 293 -5.42 -22.08 20.98
N LEU A 294 -4.53 -21.24 21.47
CA LEU A 294 -4.24 -19.96 20.83
C LEU A 294 -3.74 -20.14 19.41
N SER A 295 -2.80 -21.06 19.20
CA SER A 295 -2.26 -21.39 17.86
C SER A 295 -3.34 -21.88 16.90
N ARG A 296 -4.31 -22.68 17.38
CA ARG A 296 -5.45 -23.15 16.58
C ARG A 296 -6.36 -22.01 16.17
N ILE A 297 -6.72 -21.13 17.12
CA ILE A 297 -7.62 -19.99 16.87
C ILE A 297 -6.99 -18.97 15.90
N GLU A 298 -5.67 -18.79 15.95
CA GLU A 298 -4.92 -17.90 15.05
C GLU A 298 -4.73 -18.45 13.63
N ASP A 299 -4.91 -19.76 13.45
CA ASP A 299 -4.85 -20.34 12.11
C ASP A 299 -6.06 -19.85 11.28
N LYS A 300 -5.80 -19.18 10.15
CA LYS A 300 -6.85 -18.73 9.21
C LYS A 300 -7.73 -19.87 8.68
N LYS A 301 -7.31 -21.12 8.85
CA LYS A 301 -8.07 -22.31 8.47
C LYS A 301 -8.96 -22.83 9.60
N PHE A 302 -8.89 -22.23 10.78
CA PHE A 302 -9.74 -22.63 11.90
C PHE A 302 -11.21 -22.33 11.58
N VAL A 303 -12.03 -23.36 11.55
CA VAL A 303 -13.46 -23.26 11.30
C VAL A 303 -14.17 -23.39 12.66
N LEU A 304 -14.88 -22.33 13.04
CA LEU A 304 -15.76 -22.36 14.22
C LEU A 304 -16.93 -23.31 13.96
N ASN A 305 -17.31 -24.07 14.95
CA ASN A 305 -18.52 -24.88 14.90
C ASN A 305 -19.74 -24.00 15.27
N TYR A 306 -20.26 -23.30 14.26
CA TYR A 306 -21.39 -22.40 14.49
C TYR A 306 -22.69 -23.15 14.73
N GLU A 307 -23.25 -22.98 15.93
CA GLU A 307 -24.57 -23.45 16.28
C GLU A 307 -25.35 -22.40 17.08
N ALA A 308 -26.67 -22.52 17.10
CA ALA A 308 -27.51 -21.65 17.92
C ALA A 308 -27.48 -22.13 19.37
N PHE A 309 -27.08 -21.26 20.30
CA PHE A 309 -27.02 -21.59 21.72
C PHE A 309 -27.63 -20.51 22.62
N SER A 310 -28.02 -20.90 23.84
CA SER A 310 -28.44 -19.98 24.90
C SER A 310 -27.23 -19.52 25.71
N ILE A 311 -26.98 -18.21 25.74
CA ILE A 311 -25.89 -17.64 26.54
C ILE A 311 -26.18 -17.82 28.07
N SER A 312 -27.45 -17.75 28.45
CA SER A 312 -27.88 -17.99 29.87
C SER A 312 -27.44 -19.37 30.34
N ASP A 313 -27.67 -20.42 29.52
CA ASP A 313 -27.27 -21.79 29.85
C ASP A 313 -25.74 -21.91 29.98
N ILE A 314 -24.97 -21.29 29.09
CA ILE A 314 -23.51 -21.34 29.17
C ILE A 314 -23.02 -20.62 30.44
N ILE A 315 -23.55 -19.43 30.75
CA ILE A 315 -23.21 -18.70 31.98
C ILE A 315 -23.46 -19.54 33.21
N HIS A 316 -24.66 -20.10 33.36
CA HIS A 316 -25.02 -20.92 34.52
C HIS A 316 -24.14 -22.17 34.68
N ARG A 317 -23.87 -22.90 33.58
CA ARG A 317 -22.96 -24.05 33.56
C ARG A 317 -21.53 -23.66 33.93
N THR A 318 -21.06 -22.55 33.41
CA THR A 318 -19.70 -22.05 33.68
C THR A 318 -19.56 -21.61 35.13
N ALA A 319 -20.55 -20.89 35.68
CA ALA A 319 -20.57 -20.48 37.06
C ALA A 319 -20.56 -21.68 38.01
N ALA A 320 -21.33 -22.74 37.71
CA ALA A 320 -21.32 -23.97 38.48
C ALA A 320 -19.94 -24.65 38.58
N ILE A 321 -19.16 -24.62 37.47
CA ILE A 321 -17.80 -25.18 37.44
C ILE A 321 -16.86 -24.44 38.39
N VAL A 322 -16.96 -23.12 38.46
CA VAL A 322 -16.06 -22.29 39.28
C VAL A 322 -16.54 -22.03 40.71
N GLN A 323 -17.76 -22.48 41.06
CA GLN A 323 -18.39 -22.25 42.34
C GLN A 323 -17.55 -22.76 43.53
N THR A 324 -16.95 -23.96 43.39
CA THR A 324 -16.09 -24.54 44.44
C THR A 324 -14.88 -23.67 44.73
N ARG A 325 -14.22 -23.19 43.67
CA ARG A 325 -13.04 -22.32 43.78
C ARG A 325 -13.39 -20.94 44.38
N ALA A 326 -14.55 -20.39 44.02
CA ALA A 326 -15.03 -19.15 44.59
C ALA A 326 -15.33 -19.32 46.08
N ALA A 327 -15.98 -20.43 46.48
CA ALA A 327 -16.28 -20.74 47.89
C ALA A 327 -15.00 -20.93 48.71
N GLU A 328 -13.96 -21.62 48.20
CA GLU A 328 -12.65 -21.76 48.86
C GLU A 328 -12.02 -20.41 49.20
N LYS A 329 -12.29 -19.40 48.39
CA LYS A 329 -11.79 -18.02 48.56
C LYS A 329 -12.81 -17.11 49.29
N ASN A 330 -13.94 -17.63 49.74
CA ASN A 330 -15.05 -16.90 50.33
C ASN A 330 -15.61 -15.79 49.43
N LEU A 331 -15.70 -16.03 48.11
CA LEU A 331 -16.27 -15.10 47.16
C LEU A 331 -17.72 -15.45 46.84
N THR A 332 -18.54 -14.43 46.57
CA THR A 332 -19.91 -14.59 46.09
C THR A 332 -19.98 -14.35 44.61
N ILE A 333 -20.52 -15.32 43.84
CA ILE A 333 -20.77 -15.14 42.39
C ILE A 333 -22.27 -14.86 42.24
N ASN A 334 -22.61 -13.70 41.72
CA ASN A 334 -23.96 -13.29 41.36
C ASN A 334 -24.15 -13.35 39.84
N ILE A 335 -25.33 -13.89 39.43
CA ILE A 335 -25.70 -13.97 38.01
C ILE A 335 -26.96 -13.13 37.83
N ASP A 336 -26.89 -12.15 36.97
CA ASP A 336 -27.95 -11.24 36.59
C ASP A 336 -28.18 -11.35 35.07
N VAL A 337 -28.86 -12.42 34.67
CA VAL A 337 -29.05 -12.79 33.27
C VAL A 337 -30.53 -13.08 33.05
N PRO A 338 -31.22 -12.33 32.18
CA PRO A 338 -32.61 -12.64 31.82
C PRO A 338 -32.76 -14.00 31.14
N ASP A 339 -33.84 -14.70 31.43
CA ASP A 339 -34.13 -16.03 30.86
C ASP A 339 -34.56 -15.95 29.37
N ASP A 340 -35.04 -14.80 28.92
CA ASP A 340 -35.62 -14.55 27.61
C ASP A 340 -34.64 -13.97 26.58
N LEU A 341 -33.32 -14.13 26.80
CA LEU A 341 -32.32 -13.68 25.85
C LEU A 341 -32.37 -14.47 24.54
N PRO A 342 -32.23 -13.81 23.38
CA PRO A 342 -32.22 -14.48 22.09
C PRO A 342 -31.05 -15.45 21.98
N ALA A 343 -31.23 -16.55 21.21
CA ALA A 343 -30.16 -17.47 20.90
C ALA A 343 -29.08 -16.77 20.05
N VAL A 344 -27.83 -17.08 20.35
CA VAL A 344 -26.66 -16.54 19.66
C VAL A 344 -26.11 -17.58 18.70
N GLN A 345 -25.66 -17.14 17.54
CA GLN A 345 -24.95 -18.00 16.57
C GLN A 345 -23.45 -17.95 16.85
N GLY A 346 -22.84 -19.10 17.12
CA GLY A 346 -21.42 -19.19 17.40
C GLY A 346 -21.00 -20.56 17.90
N ASP A 347 -19.78 -20.69 18.36
CA ASP A 347 -19.22 -21.90 18.94
C ASP A 347 -19.37 -21.86 20.48
N PRO A 348 -20.30 -22.64 21.06
CA PRO A 348 -20.62 -22.60 22.52
C PRO A 348 -19.44 -23.03 23.39
N ASP A 349 -18.57 -23.93 22.91
CA ASP A 349 -17.40 -24.35 23.65
C ASP A 349 -16.37 -23.23 23.75
N MET A 350 -16.17 -22.48 22.66
CA MET A 350 -15.30 -21.32 22.64
C MET A 350 -15.85 -20.18 23.53
N ILE A 351 -17.15 -19.92 23.48
CA ILE A 351 -17.77 -18.90 24.37
C ILE A 351 -17.71 -19.33 25.83
N ARG A 352 -17.89 -20.61 26.14
CA ARG A 352 -17.65 -21.13 27.48
C ARG A 352 -16.19 -20.88 27.93
N GLN A 353 -15.21 -21.04 27.05
CA GLN A 353 -13.80 -20.76 27.34
C GLN A 353 -13.57 -19.27 27.62
N VAL A 354 -14.25 -18.36 26.90
CA VAL A 354 -14.22 -16.92 27.17
C VAL A 354 -14.72 -16.65 28.61
N LEU A 355 -15.88 -17.18 28.97
CA LEU A 355 -16.47 -16.99 30.29
C LEU A 355 -15.59 -17.57 31.42
N LEU A 356 -15.04 -18.77 31.20
CA LEU A 356 -14.10 -19.38 32.18
C LEU A 356 -12.89 -18.46 32.37
N ASN A 357 -12.27 -17.97 31.34
CA ASN A 357 -11.10 -17.08 31.45
C ASN A 357 -11.43 -15.77 32.19
N LEU A 358 -12.60 -15.16 31.89
CA LEU A 358 -12.99 -13.91 32.52
C LEU A 358 -13.37 -14.11 34.00
N ILE A 359 -14.16 -15.17 34.34
CA ILE A 359 -14.58 -15.45 35.70
C ILE A 359 -13.39 -15.91 36.56
N ASP A 360 -12.48 -16.73 36.01
CA ASP A 360 -11.26 -17.13 36.71
C ASP A 360 -10.35 -15.92 37.01
N ASN A 361 -10.24 -14.97 36.09
CA ASN A 361 -9.54 -13.71 36.36
C ASN A 361 -10.23 -12.92 37.48
N ALA A 362 -11.56 -12.78 37.46
CA ALA A 362 -12.30 -12.10 38.48
C ALA A 362 -12.08 -12.75 39.86
N ILE A 363 -12.16 -14.09 39.94
CA ILE A 363 -11.91 -14.84 41.20
C ILE A 363 -10.46 -14.62 41.67
N ASN A 364 -9.48 -14.66 40.75
CA ASN A 364 -8.07 -14.55 41.10
C ASN A 364 -7.73 -13.18 41.70
N TYR A 365 -8.26 -12.09 41.10
CA TYR A 365 -7.91 -10.72 41.48
C TYR A 365 -8.86 -10.07 42.50
N THR A 366 -9.93 -10.76 42.89
CA THR A 366 -10.82 -10.34 43.99
C THR A 366 -10.28 -10.81 45.33
N GLN A 367 -10.37 -9.98 46.36
CA GLN A 367 -9.95 -10.32 47.70
C GLN A 367 -11.00 -11.24 48.37
N PRO A 368 -10.63 -12.06 49.36
CA PRO A 368 -11.57 -12.86 50.12
C PRO A 368 -12.73 -12.02 50.71
N GLY A 369 -13.96 -12.51 50.57
CA GLY A 369 -15.17 -11.78 50.94
C GLY A 369 -15.72 -10.84 49.86
N GLY A 370 -15.07 -10.78 48.69
CA GLY A 370 -15.54 -9.97 47.58
C GLY A 370 -16.62 -10.62 46.73
N THR A 371 -17.04 -9.92 45.68
CA THR A 371 -18.13 -10.33 44.79
C THR A 371 -17.71 -10.30 43.35
N VAL A 372 -18.18 -11.28 42.57
CA VAL A 372 -18.11 -11.34 41.12
C VAL A 372 -19.53 -11.33 40.58
N LEU A 373 -19.84 -10.43 39.65
CA LEU A 373 -21.14 -10.29 39.03
C LEU A 373 -21.03 -10.57 37.54
N VAL A 374 -21.85 -11.51 37.02
CA VAL A 374 -21.96 -11.81 35.60
C VAL A 374 -23.31 -11.30 35.12
N ARG A 375 -23.30 -10.43 34.12
CA ARG A 375 -24.52 -9.89 33.50
C ARG A 375 -24.53 -10.22 32.01
N ALA A 376 -25.76 -10.36 31.50
CA ALA A 376 -25.96 -10.41 30.05
C ALA A 376 -27.18 -9.58 29.68
N ALA A 377 -27.07 -8.80 28.57
CA ALA A 377 -28.13 -7.97 28.07
C ALA A 377 -28.02 -7.85 26.53
N VAL A 378 -29.12 -7.47 25.90
CA VAL A 378 -29.11 -7.13 24.49
C VAL A 378 -29.13 -5.60 24.33
N GLU A 379 -28.12 -5.07 23.68
CA GLU A 379 -27.99 -3.65 23.39
C GLU A 379 -27.69 -3.45 21.90
N GLN A 380 -28.45 -2.60 21.23
CA GLN A 380 -28.24 -2.20 19.82
C GLN A 380 -28.10 -3.38 18.82
N GLY A 381 -28.79 -4.52 19.10
CA GLY A 381 -28.73 -5.71 18.25
C GLY A 381 -27.51 -6.61 18.47
N GLU A 382 -26.73 -6.34 19.51
CA GLU A 382 -25.63 -7.19 19.98
C GLU A 382 -25.95 -7.77 21.35
N LEU A 383 -25.52 -9.00 21.62
CA LEU A 383 -25.47 -9.55 22.97
C LEU A 383 -24.24 -8.99 23.67
N MET A 384 -24.43 -8.36 24.82
CA MET A 384 -23.36 -7.90 25.68
C MET A 384 -23.31 -8.80 26.92
N VAL A 385 -22.11 -9.23 27.31
CA VAL A 385 -21.86 -9.98 28.53
C VAL A 385 -20.77 -9.30 29.34
N ASP A 386 -21.04 -8.99 30.57
CA ASP A 386 -20.16 -8.34 31.54
C ASP A 386 -19.76 -9.28 32.65
N VAL A 387 -18.47 -9.33 32.97
CA VAL A 387 -17.93 -9.96 34.16
C VAL A 387 -17.29 -8.87 35.02
N GLN A 388 -17.95 -8.52 36.11
CA GLN A 388 -17.53 -7.45 37.02
C GLN A 388 -17.00 -8.04 38.32
N ASP A 389 -15.87 -7.54 38.77
CA ASP A 389 -15.27 -7.83 40.08
C ASP A 389 -15.14 -6.56 40.94
N ASN A 390 -15.10 -6.72 42.28
CA ASN A 390 -14.75 -5.66 43.20
C ASN A 390 -13.34 -5.81 43.77
N GLY A 391 -12.43 -6.33 42.98
CA GLY A 391 -11.05 -6.59 43.33
C GLY A 391 -10.12 -5.37 43.32
N ILE A 392 -8.86 -5.62 43.13
CA ILE A 392 -7.79 -4.59 43.22
C ILE A 392 -7.86 -3.51 42.13
N GLY A 393 -8.53 -3.80 41.01
CA GLY A 393 -8.57 -2.91 39.85
C GLY A 393 -7.22 -2.81 39.12
N ILE A 394 -7.22 -2.06 38.02
CA ILE A 394 -6.12 -1.96 37.06
C ILE A 394 -5.84 -0.49 36.82
N THR A 395 -4.56 -0.11 36.70
CA THR A 395 -4.15 1.26 36.36
C THR A 395 -4.40 1.57 34.90
N PRO A 396 -4.74 2.82 34.53
CA PRO A 396 -5.05 3.20 33.16
C PRO A 396 -3.94 2.88 32.14
N GLU A 397 -2.68 2.98 32.55
CA GLU A 397 -1.50 2.71 31.71
C GLU A 397 -1.46 1.24 31.22
N ASN A 398 -2.03 0.32 31.98
CA ASN A 398 -2.01 -1.10 31.71
C ASN A 398 -3.22 -1.58 30.89
N LEU A 399 -4.32 -0.81 30.82
CA LEU A 399 -5.57 -1.22 30.17
C LEU A 399 -5.40 -1.59 28.71
N SER A 400 -4.63 -0.82 27.97
CA SER A 400 -4.41 -1.03 26.53
C SER A 400 -3.63 -2.31 26.21
N ARG A 401 -2.87 -2.83 27.19
CA ARG A 401 -1.96 -3.96 27.02
C ARG A 401 -2.48 -5.28 27.59
N LEU A 402 -3.60 -5.27 28.28
CA LEU A 402 -4.14 -6.46 28.98
C LEU A 402 -4.42 -7.65 28.06
N PHE A 403 -4.74 -7.39 26.81
CA PHE A 403 -5.02 -8.40 25.80
C PHE A 403 -3.78 -8.85 25.00
N GLU A 404 -2.57 -8.28 25.32
CA GLU A 404 -1.32 -8.75 24.74
C GLU A 404 -0.95 -10.13 25.33
N ARG A 405 -0.33 -10.99 24.51
CA ARG A 405 0.11 -12.33 24.94
C ARG A 405 1.18 -12.24 26.03
N PHE A 406 1.06 -13.04 27.09
CA PHE A 406 1.98 -13.07 28.24
C PHE A 406 2.05 -11.79 29.06
N TYR A 407 1.15 -10.82 28.78
CA TYR A 407 1.15 -9.58 29.52
C TYR A 407 0.57 -9.78 30.95
N ARG A 408 1.23 -9.21 31.93
CA ARG A 408 0.83 -9.22 33.34
C ARG A 408 1.22 -7.90 33.98
N VAL A 409 0.32 -7.31 34.75
CA VAL A 409 0.56 -6.06 35.49
C VAL A 409 1.60 -6.28 36.59
N ASP A 410 1.52 -7.40 37.33
CA ASP A 410 2.49 -7.83 38.33
C ASP A 410 2.92 -9.28 38.07
N LYS A 411 4.15 -9.45 37.61
CA LYS A 411 4.71 -10.78 37.24
C LYS A 411 4.89 -11.70 38.44
N ALA A 412 5.21 -11.15 39.64
CA ALA A 412 5.46 -11.96 40.82
C ALA A 412 4.16 -12.51 41.38
N ARG A 413 3.20 -11.65 41.69
CA ARG A 413 1.90 -12.01 42.24
C ARG A 413 1.07 -12.91 41.33
N SER A 414 1.11 -12.65 40.02
CA SER A 414 0.41 -13.47 39.03
C SER A 414 0.98 -14.89 38.92
N ARG A 415 2.29 -15.08 39.17
CA ARG A 415 2.90 -16.44 39.21
C ARG A 415 2.39 -17.28 40.35
N GLU A 416 2.27 -16.70 41.55
CA GLU A 416 1.73 -17.39 42.72
C GLU A 416 0.29 -17.85 42.52
N MET A 417 -0.49 -17.04 41.78
CA MET A 417 -1.88 -17.34 41.44
C MET A 417 -2.03 -18.25 40.19
N GLY A 418 -0.93 -18.70 39.60
CA GLY A 418 -0.92 -19.64 38.46
C GLY A 418 -1.35 -19.08 37.13
N GLY A 419 -1.42 -17.74 36.97
CA GLY A 419 -1.77 -17.11 35.69
C GLY A 419 -0.69 -17.27 34.66
N THR A 420 -1.04 -17.54 33.40
CA THR A 420 -0.13 -17.70 32.26
C THR A 420 0.07 -16.40 31.47
N GLY A 421 -0.89 -15.47 31.57
CA GLY A 421 -0.94 -14.26 30.76
C GLY A 421 -1.46 -14.49 29.34
N LEU A 422 -2.00 -15.68 29.04
CA LEU A 422 -2.61 -16.01 27.75
C LEU A 422 -4.14 -15.91 27.78
N GLY A 423 -4.78 -16.06 28.94
CA GLY A 423 -6.24 -16.15 29.04
C GLY A 423 -6.97 -14.96 28.40
N LEU A 424 -6.56 -13.72 28.64
CA LEU A 424 -7.21 -12.54 28.04
C LEU A 424 -6.91 -12.40 26.54
N ALA A 425 -5.73 -12.83 26.07
CA ALA A 425 -5.45 -12.90 24.64
C ALA A 425 -6.36 -13.94 23.95
N ILE A 426 -6.58 -15.09 24.58
CA ILE A 426 -7.52 -16.11 24.09
C ILE A 426 -8.95 -15.54 24.03
N VAL A 427 -9.39 -14.84 25.09
CA VAL A 427 -10.70 -14.15 25.11
C VAL A 427 -10.83 -13.24 23.88
N LYS A 428 -9.86 -12.37 23.64
CA LYS A 428 -9.87 -11.45 22.50
C LYS A 428 -9.97 -12.19 21.17
N HIS A 429 -9.13 -13.18 20.94
CA HIS A 429 -9.12 -13.92 19.68
C HIS A 429 -10.42 -14.71 19.44
N ILE A 430 -10.98 -15.34 20.46
CA ILE A 430 -12.27 -16.04 20.33
C ILE A 430 -13.39 -15.06 19.99
N VAL A 431 -13.49 -13.94 20.70
CA VAL A 431 -14.55 -12.94 20.47
C VAL A 431 -14.39 -12.30 19.09
N GLU A 432 -13.17 -11.96 18.67
CA GLU A 432 -12.89 -11.45 17.32
C GLU A 432 -13.22 -12.48 16.22
N ALA A 433 -12.95 -13.77 16.45
CA ALA A 433 -13.34 -14.84 15.52
C ALA A 433 -14.87 -14.94 15.36
N HIS A 434 -15.64 -14.60 16.40
CA HIS A 434 -17.10 -14.47 16.37
C HIS A 434 -17.58 -13.10 15.87
N LYS A 435 -16.69 -12.26 15.29
CA LYS A 435 -16.98 -10.89 14.83
C LYS A 435 -17.46 -9.95 15.97
N GLY A 436 -17.16 -10.30 17.19
CA GLY A 436 -17.46 -9.53 18.37
C GLY A 436 -16.35 -8.55 18.75
N LYS A 437 -16.54 -7.89 19.90
CA LYS A 437 -15.60 -6.93 20.49
C LYS A 437 -15.44 -7.16 21.96
N VAL A 438 -14.21 -6.95 22.50
CA VAL A 438 -13.92 -6.97 23.93
C VAL A 438 -13.62 -5.57 24.43
N GLN A 439 -14.02 -5.26 25.66
CA GLN A 439 -13.78 -4.01 26.35
C GLN A 439 -13.39 -4.28 27.80
N VAL A 440 -12.71 -3.32 28.42
CA VAL A 440 -12.39 -3.36 29.85
C VAL A 440 -12.51 -1.97 30.45
N GLU A 441 -13.21 -1.90 31.58
CA GLU A 441 -13.26 -0.71 32.39
C GLU A 441 -12.77 -1.08 33.80
N SER A 442 -11.86 -0.29 34.36
CA SER A 442 -11.30 -0.59 35.68
C SER A 442 -10.87 0.67 36.40
N LYS A 443 -10.99 0.61 37.73
CA LYS A 443 -10.47 1.65 38.62
C LYS A 443 -9.76 0.99 39.82
N VAL A 444 -8.54 1.41 40.07
CA VAL A 444 -7.73 0.91 41.18
C VAL A 444 -8.50 1.01 42.51
N GLY A 445 -8.57 -0.09 43.23
CA GLY A 445 -9.29 -0.23 44.52
C GLY A 445 -10.82 -0.32 44.40
N ARG A 446 -11.38 -0.33 43.18
CA ARG A 446 -12.83 -0.47 42.95
C ARG A 446 -13.22 -1.72 42.15
N GLY A 447 -12.21 -2.40 41.55
CA GLY A 447 -12.40 -3.57 40.71
C GLY A 447 -12.38 -3.27 39.23
N SER A 448 -12.76 -4.28 38.42
CA SER A 448 -12.76 -4.24 36.96
C SER A 448 -14.04 -4.82 36.40
N THR A 449 -14.42 -4.36 35.21
CA THR A 449 -15.49 -4.93 34.39
C THR A 449 -14.91 -5.31 33.04
N PHE A 450 -14.94 -6.59 32.74
CA PHE A 450 -14.57 -7.10 31.39
C PHE A 450 -15.84 -7.40 30.63
N SER A 451 -16.01 -6.82 29.48
CA SER A 451 -17.20 -6.95 28.66
C SER A 451 -16.84 -7.57 27.31
N PHE A 452 -17.69 -8.43 26.76
CA PHE A 452 -17.63 -8.83 25.38
C PHE A 452 -19.00 -8.70 24.71
N ARG A 453 -18.98 -8.41 23.41
CA ARG A 453 -20.18 -8.25 22.59
C ARG A 453 -20.14 -9.22 21.42
N LEU A 454 -21.29 -9.84 21.13
CA LEU A 454 -21.49 -10.76 20.01
C LEU A 454 -22.65 -10.28 19.14
N PRO A 455 -22.54 -10.32 17.81
CA PRO A 455 -23.65 -9.97 16.94
C PRO A 455 -24.77 -11.02 17.04
N LEU A 456 -26.04 -10.58 17.12
CA LEU A 456 -27.20 -11.46 17.14
C LEU A 456 -27.68 -11.89 15.75
N THR A 457 -27.23 -11.20 14.69
CA THR A 457 -27.56 -11.51 13.29
C THR A 457 -26.56 -12.48 12.69
N GLU A 458 -27.05 -13.43 11.89
CA GLU A 458 -26.20 -14.31 11.09
C GLU A 458 -25.19 -13.47 10.26
N PRO A 459 -23.92 -13.84 10.26
CA PRO A 459 -22.97 -13.26 9.33
C PRO A 459 -23.41 -13.64 7.91
N GLU A 460 -23.70 -12.65 7.05
CA GLU A 460 -23.91 -12.88 5.63
C GLU A 460 -22.76 -13.73 5.07
N HIS A 461 -23.07 -14.97 4.69
CA HIS A 461 -22.16 -15.79 3.90
C HIS A 461 -21.91 -15.06 2.57
N LYS A 462 -20.79 -14.33 2.46
CA LYS A 462 -20.25 -14.01 1.15
C LYS A 462 -19.82 -15.33 0.51
N THR A 463 -20.72 -15.88 -0.30
CA THR A 463 -20.39 -16.89 -1.31
C THR A 463 -19.30 -16.30 -2.20
N THR A 464 -18.09 -16.86 -2.13
CA THR A 464 -16.98 -16.65 -3.07
C THR A 464 -17.28 -17.35 -4.37
#